data_422c73388863e4c7b592efbc9a9fd8e7
#
_entry.id   422c73388863e4c7b592efbc9a9fd8e7
#
_cell.length_a   1.000
_cell.length_b   1.000
_cell.length_c   1.000
_cell.angle_alpha   90.00
_cell.angle_beta   90.00
_cell.angle_gamma   90.00
#
_symmetry.space_group_name_H-M   'P 1'
#
loop_
_entity.id
_entity.type
_entity.pdbx_description
1 polymer ?
#
loop_
_entity_poly.entity_id
_entity_poly.type
_entity_poly.pdbx_seq_one_letter_code
_entity_poly.pdbx_strand_id
1 'polypeptide(L)'
;MEVKDAQKEKMAHADGFIAALDQSGGSTPKALGLYGVSEDAWSTEEEMFDLVHAMRTRIITSPAFNGDRILAAILFENTMKNTVEGLPTAEYLWSKKQVVPILKIDKGLAEESNGVQMMKPMPDLGNTLSSANEHGIFGTKMRSVIKEHSTNGIHDVVKQQFEVGAEILSAGLVPIIEPEVDINCPDKTGAETFLKECIISSLDDLREGQEVMLKLTLPEEDGLYQACVAHPRTLRVVALSGGCLLYTSDAADDQLG
;
A
#
# COMPACT_ATOMS: atom_id res chain seq x y z
N MET A 1 26.54 -4.21 -0.35
CA MET A 1 25.26 -3.45 -0.26
C MET A 1 24.33 -4.28 0.60
N GLU A 2 23.84 -3.73 1.69
CA GLU A 2 22.86 -4.43 2.52
C GLU A 2 21.56 -4.65 1.71
N VAL A 3 20.80 -5.67 2.09
CA VAL A 3 19.55 -6.02 1.35
C VAL A 3 18.61 -4.82 1.26
N LYS A 4 18.43 -4.07 2.36
CA LYS A 4 17.57 -2.89 2.39
C LYS A 4 18.05 -1.77 1.46
N ASP A 5 19.34 -1.57 1.30
CA ASP A 5 19.89 -0.57 0.36
C ASP A 5 19.57 -0.94 -1.09
N ALA A 6 19.71 -2.23 -1.44
CA ALA A 6 19.37 -2.71 -2.78
C ALA A 6 17.88 -2.61 -3.07
N GLN A 7 17.03 -2.87 -2.07
CA GLN A 7 15.58 -2.69 -2.16
C GLN A 7 15.20 -1.22 -2.33
N LYS A 8 15.85 -0.33 -1.55
CA LYS A 8 15.65 1.12 -1.65
C LYS A 8 16.04 1.65 -3.03
N GLU A 9 17.21 1.26 -3.53
CA GLU A 9 17.67 1.62 -4.87
C GLU A 9 16.69 1.19 -5.96
N LYS A 10 16.19 -0.05 -5.88
CA LYS A 10 15.16 -0.54 -6.79
C LYS A 10 13.88 0.28 -6.69
N MET A 11 13.40 0.55 -5.47
CA MET A 11 12.18 1.33 -5.26
C MET A 11 12.31 2.77 -5.77
N ALA A 12 13.49 3.37 -5.65
CA ALA A 12 13.73 4.73 -6.11
C ALA A 12 13.77 4.85 -7.64
N HIS A 13 14.42 3.91 -8.34
CA HIS A 13 14.86 4.14 -9.71
C HIS A 13 14.33 3.16 -10.75
N ALA A 14 13.93 1.94 -10.37
CA ALA A 14 13.47 0.95 -11.36
C ALA A 14 12.05 1.28 -11.87
N ASP A 15 11.79 0.89 -13.13
CA ASP A 15 10.46 0.96 -13.72
C ASP A 15 9.60 -0.25 -13.34
N GLY A 16 8.30 -0.03 -13.19
CA GLY A 16 7.36 -1.10 -12.88
C GLY A 16 6.19 -0.64 -12.01
N PHE A 17 5.45 -1.62 -11.50
CA PHE A 17 4.28 -1.38 -10.65
C PHE A 17 4.36 -2.15 -9.32
N ILE A 18 3.48 -1.82 -8.39
CA ILE A 18 3.37 -2.49 -7.08
C ILE A 18 2.15 -3.42 -7.12
N ALA A 19 2.39 -4.71 -6.87
CA ALA A 19 1.32 -5.70 -6.77
C ALA A 19 0.62 -5.62 -5.41
N ALA A 20 -0.71 -5.51 -5.40
CA ALA A 20 -1.51 -5.49 -4.18
C ALA A 20 -1.98 -6.92 -3.84
N LEU A 21 -1.32 -7.57 -2.90
CA LEU A 21 -1.68 -8.89 -2.34
C LEU A 21 -2.14 -8.76 -0.88
N ASP A 22 -2.74 -7.61 -0.53
CA ASP A 22 -3.06 -7.22 0.84
C ASP A 22 -4.56 -7.23 1.16
N GLN A 23 -5.38 -7.86 0.33
CA GLN A 23 -6.82 -8.03 0.61
C GLN A 23 -6.99 -8.65 2.00
N SER A 24 -7.86 -8.04 2.80
CA SER A 24 -8.07 -8.43 4.19
C SER A 24 -9.52 -8.22 4.64
N GLY A 25 -9.94 -8.90 5.70
CA GLY A 25 -11.27 -8.77 6.27
C GLY A 25 -12.39 -9.03 5.25
N GLY A 26 -13.35 -8.14 5.15
CA GLY A 26 -14.54 -8.31 4.32
C GLY A 26 -14.31 -8.41 2.80
N SER A 27 -13.13 -8.02 2.30
CA SER A 27 -12.79 -8.18 0.88
C SER A 27 -12.20 -9.56 0.55
N THR A 28 -11.84 -10.37 1.55
CA THR A 28 -11.20 -11.68 1.36
C THR A 28 -12.13 -12.70 0.70
N PRO A 29 -13.39 -12.91 1.16
CA PRO A 29 -14.32 -13.81 0.49
C PRO A 29 -14.58 -13.43 -0.97
N LYS A 30 -14.75 -12.12 -1.23
CA LYS A 30 -14.93 -11.62 -2.60
C LYS A 30 -13.72 -11.93 -3.48
N ALA A 31 -12.50 -11.73 -2.98
CA ALA A 31 -11.28 -12.04 -3.72
C ALA A 31 -11.17 -13.53 -4.04
N LEU A 32 -11.48 -14.42 -3.08
CA LEU A 32 -11.52 -15.86 -3.31
C LEU A 32 -12.59 -16.25 -4.34
N GLY A 33 -13.78 -15.65 -4.26
CA GLY A 33 -14.86 -15.88 -5.22
C GLY A 33 -14.48 -15.50 -6.65
N LEU A 34 -13.82 -14.35 -6.84
CA LEU A 34 -13.29 -13.93 -8.14
C LEU A 34 -12.18 -14.86 -8.65
N TYR A 35 -11.48 -15.53 -7.74
CA TYR A 35 -10.47 -16.53 -8.07
C TYR A 35 -11.04 -17.95 -8.30
N GLY A 36 -12.37 -18.10 -8.24
CA GLY A 36 -13.08 -19.36 -8.48
C GLY A 36 -13.20 -20.27 -7.25
N VAL A 37 -12.98 -19.74 -6.04
CA VAL A 37 -13.15 -20.45 -4.78
C VAL A 37 -14.47 -19.99 -4.15
N SER A 38 -15.46 -20.90 -4.03
CA SER A 38 -16.77 -20.59 -3.46
C SER A 38 -16.73 -20.54 -1.92
N GLU A 39 -17.71 -19.85 -1.32
CA GLU A 39 -17.76 -19.64 0.14
C GLU A 39 -17.99 -20.93 0.95
N ASP A 40 -18.45 -22.00 0.32
CA ASP A 40 -18.58 -23.32 0.94
C ASP A 40 -17.26 -24.12 1.01
N ALA A 41 -16.18 -23.57 0.45
CA ALA A 41 -14.85 -24.18 0.50
C ALA A 41 -14.14 -24.03 1.85
N TRP A 42 -14.68 -23.24 2.78
CA TRP A 42 -14.14 -23.07 4.13
C TRP A 42 -15.27 -22.99 5.17
N SER A 43 -14.99 -23.40 6.38
CA SER A 43 -15.92 -23.35 7.52
C SER A 43 -15.42 -22.45 8.65
N THR A 44 -14.13 -22.16 8.68
CA THR A 44 -13.48 -21.32 9.67
C THR A 44 -12.67 -20.20 9.01
N GLU A 45 -12.40 -19.14 9.76
CA GLU A 45 -11.55 -18.04 9.31
C GLU A 45 -10.11 -18.51 9.00
N GLU A 46 -9.60 -19.47 9.77
CA GLU A 46 -8.27 -20.07 9.55
C GLU A 46 -8.21 -20.79 8.19
N GLU A 47 -9.19 -21.64 7.90
CA GLU A 47 -9.30 -22.32 6.59
C GLU A 47 -9.39 -21.32 5.43
N MET A 48 -10.15 -20.24 5.62
CA MET A 48 -10.24 -19.16 4.63
C MET A 48 -8.86 -18.51 4.40
N PHE A 49 -8.09 -18.22 5.45
CA PHE A 49 -6.76 -17.63 5.31
C PHE A 49 -5.76 -18.60 4.68
N ASP A 50 -5.88 -19.89 4.89
CA ASP A 50 -5.07 -20.91 4.21
C ASP A 50 -5.34 -20.91 2.70
N LEU A 51 -6.60 -20.82 2.30
CA LEU A 51 -6.98 -20.70 0.87
C LEU A 51 -6.45 -19.41 0.24
N VAL A 52 -6.54 -18.30 0.98
CA VAL A 52 -5.97 -17.01 0.54
C VAL A 52 -4.45 -17.13 0.38
N HIS A 53 -3.76 -17.74 1.34
CA HIS A 53 -2.33 -17.94 1.24
C HIS A 53 -1.96 -18.84 0.06
N ALA A 54 -2.70 -19.92 -0.16
CA ALA A 54 -2.52 -20.80 -1.32
C ALA A 54 -2.75 -20.06 -2.65
N MET A 55 -3.76 -19.20 -2.74
CA MET A 55 -4.01 -18.34 -3.89
C MET A 55 -2.81 -17.39 -4.13
N ARG A 56 -2.38 -16.67 -3.09
CA ARG A 56 -1.23 -15.75 -3.18
C ARG A 56 0.07 -16.46 -3.54
N THR A 57 0.29 -17.65 -2.99
CA THR A 57 1.44 -18.49 -3.33
C THR A 57 1.46 -18.80 -4.83
N ARG A 58 0.33 -19.20 -5.44
CA ARG A 58 0.24 -19.44 -6.89
C ARG A 58 0.56 -18.18 -7.70
N ILE A 59 0.10 -17.00 -7.25
CA ILE A 59 0.44 -15.74 -7.91
C ILE A 59 1.94 -15.47 -7.81
N ILE A 60 2.50 -15.52 -6.60
CA ILE A 60 3.91 -15.21 -6.32
C ILE A 60 4.86 -16.19 -7.03
N THR A 61 4.52 -17.46 -7.11
CA THR A 61 5.36 -18.49 -7.76
C THR A 61 5.27 -18.46 -9.29
N SER A 62 4.26 -17.83 -9.87
CA SER A 62 4.13 -17.70 -11.32
C SER A 62 5.42 -17.17 -11.96
N PRO A 63 5.87 -17.72 -13.09
CA PRO A 63 7.03 -17.21 -13.84
C PRO A 63 6.87 -15.74 -14.27
N ALA A 64 5.64 -15.29 -14.52
CA ALA A 64 5.35 -13.90 -14.88
C ALA A 64 5.43 -12.95 -13.69
N PHE A 65 5.35 -13.45 -12.45
CA PHE A 65 5.51 -12.65 -11.24
C PHE A 65 6.99 -12.55 -10.88
N ASN A 66 7.65 -11.52 -11.38
CA ASN A 66 9.08 -11.30 -11.17
C ASN A 66 9.44 -9.80 -11.18
N GLY A 67 10.66 -9.49 -10.81
CA GLY A 67 11.18 -8.14 -10.64
C GLY A 67 11.43 -7.35 -11.91
N ASP A 68 11.17 -7.91 -13.10
CA ASP A 68 11.35 -7.18 -14.37
C ASP A 68 10.27 -6.10 -14.54
N ARG A 69 9.08 -6.32 -13.98
CA ARG A 69 7.95 -5.38 -14.05
C ARG A 69 7.34 -5.08 -12.69
N ILE A 70 7.52 -5.97 -11.70
CA ILE A 70 6.94 -5.82 -10.36
C ILE A 70 8.03 -5.29 -9.42
N LEU A 71 7.88 -4.04 -8.98
CA LEU A 71 8.81 -3.42 -8.04
C LEU A 71 8.66 -4.01 -6.64
N ALA A 72 7.42 -4.10 -6.18
CA ALA A 72 7.09 -4.54 -4.85
C ALA A 72 5.76 -5.31 -4.80
N ALA A 73 5.56 -6.05 -3.72
CA ALA A 73 4.28 -6.67 -3.39
C ALA A 73 3.85 -6.24 -1.99
N ILE A 74 2.61 -5.72 -1.89
CA ILE A 74 2.01 -5.39 -0.60
C ILE A 74 1.37 -6.65 -0.06
N LEU A 75 1.82 -7.09 1.12
CA LEU A 75 1.39 -8.30 1.80
C LEU A 75 0.43 -7.97 2.93
N PHE A 76 -0.47 -8.90 3.24
CA PHE A 76 -1.19 -8.94 4.50
C PHE A 76 -0.37 -9.70 5.55
N GLU A 77 -0.59 -9.42 6.83
CA GLU A 77 0.20 -9.97 7.96
C GLU A 77 0.27 -11.50 7.96
N ASN A 78 -0.85 -12.19 7.70
CA ASN A 78 -0.89 -13.64 7.60
C ASN A 78 0.06 -14.15 6.49
N THR A 79 0.04 -13.54 5.31
CA THR A 79 0.93 -13.92 4.20
C THR A 79 2.40 -13.66 4.52
N MET A 80 2.72 -12.57 5.22
CA MET A 80 4.08 -12.27 5.67
C MET A 80 4.62 -13.36 6.61
N LYS A 81 3.80 -13.82 7.53
CA LYS A 81 4.16 -14.85 8.54
C LYS A 81 4.27 -16.27 7.98
N ASN A 82 3.75 -16.50 6.79
CA ASN A 82 3.77 -17.80 6.11
C ASN A 82 5.01 -17.97 5.22
N THR A 83 5.10 -19.13 4.58
CA THR A 83 6.19 -19.50 3.68
C THR A 83 5.71 -19.75 2.26
N VAL A 84 6.57 -19.49 1.29
CA VAL A 84 6.38 -19.81 -0.12
C VAL A 84 7.53 -20.74 -0.55
N GLU A 85 7.21 -21.93 -1.04
CA GLU A 85 8.19 -22.96 -1.42
C GLU A 85 9.26 -23.23 -0.33
N GLY A 86 8.85 -23.19 0.94
CA GLY A 86 9.70 -23.48 2.09
C GLY A 86 10.57 -22.31 2.57
N LEU A 87 10.51 -21.14 1.93
CA LEU A 87 11.18 -19.91 2.38
C LEU A 87 10.16 -18.94 3.01
N PRO A 88 10.54 -18.12 4.00
CA PRO A 88 9.74 -16.99 4.44
C PRO A 88 9.26 -16.15 3.24
N THR A 89 7.99 -15.73 3.23
CA THR A 89 7.39 -15.07 2.04
C THR A 89 8.19 -13.86 1.56
N ALA A 90 8.65 -13.00 2.48
CA ALA A 90 9.42 -11.81 2.10
C ALA A 90 10.80 -12.18 1.55
N GLU A 91 11.46 -13.20 2.12
CA GLU A 91 12.73 -13.73 1.60
C GLU A 91 12.55 -14.33 0.20
N TYR A 92 11.48 -15.09 -0.04
CA TYR A 92 11.17 -15.64 -1.36
C TYR A 92 10.95 -14.52 -2.39
N LEU A 93 10.14 -13.52 -2.05
CA LEU A 93 9.89 -12.38 -2.92
C LEU A 93 11.19 -11.69 -3.34
N TRP A 94 12.08 -11.40 -2.38
CA TRP A 94 13.33 -10.73 -2.72
C TRP A 94 14.35 -11.65 -3.39
N SER A 95 14.65 -12.80 -2.81
CA SER A 95 15.74 -13.66 -3.27
C SER A 95 15.43 -14.39 -4.58
N LYS A 96 14.17 -14.80 -4.81
CA LYS A 96 13.76 -15.58 -5.98
C LYS A 96 13.08 -14.76 -7.07
N LYS A 97 12.38 -13.68 -6.67
CA LYS A 97 11.57 -12.88 -7.59
C LYS A 97 12.10 -11.48 -7.81
N GLN A 98 13.03 -11.01 -6.99
CA GLN A 98 13.54 -9.64 -7.01
C GLN A 98 12.42 -8.60 -6.83
N VAL A 99 11.39 -8.94 -6.03
CA VAL A 99 10.24 -8.11 -5.70
C VAL A 99 10.35 -7.64 -4.25
N VAL A 100 10.23 -6.35 -4.02
CA VAL A 100 10.39 -5.74 -2.68
C VAL A 100 9.16 -6.04 -1.82
N PRO A 101 9.32 -6.65 -0.62
CA PRO A 101 8.19 -6.95 0.26
C PRO A 101 7.75 -5.72 1.07
N ILE A 102 6.46 -5.42 1.04
CA ILE A 102 5.82 -4.33 1.78
C ILE A 102 4.68 -4.92 2.61
N LEU A 103 4.46 -4.43 3.83
CA LEU A 103 3.41 -4.89 4.73
C LEU A 103 2.28 -3.88 4.83
N LYS A 104 1.03 -4.30 4.60
CA LYS A 104 -0.15 -3.52 5.00
C LYS A 104 -0.31 -3.56 6.51
N ILE A 105 -0.34 -2.38 7.14
CA ILE A 105 -0.42 -2.25 8.61
C ILE A 105 -1.77 -1.72 9.12
N ASP A 106 -2.52 -0.97 8.30
CA ASP A 106 -3.80 -0.44 8.75
C ASP A 106 -4.80 -1.55 9.09
N LYS A 107 -5.64 -1.30 10.08
CA LYS A 107 -6.70 -2.22 10.55
C LYS A 107 -8.07 -1.89 9.94
N GLY A 108 -8.06 -1.23 8.78
CA GLY A 108 -9.24 -0.75 8.07
C GLY A 108 -9.59 0.69 8.41
N LEU A 109 -10.67 1.16 7.80
CA LEU A 109 -11.16 2.53 7.92
C LEU A 109 -12.10 2.67 9.12
N ALA A 110 -12.00 3.80 9.82
CA ALA A 110 -12.97 4.25 10.81
C ALA A 110 -14.28 4.69 10.12
N GLU A 111 -15.30 5.01 10.92
CA GLU A 111 -16.52 5.64 10.40
C GLU A 111 -16.18 6.99 9.77
N GLU A 112 -16.99 7.37 8.80
CA GLU A 112 -16.83 8.65 8.11
C GLU A 112 -17.15 9.81 9.06
N SER A 113 -16.28 10.79 9.09
CA SER A 113 -16.45 12.03 9.84
C SER A 113 -15.73 13.16 9.12
N ASN A 114 -16.33 14.34 9.08
CA ASN A 114 -15.76 15.51 8.40
C ASN A 114 -15.38 15.24 6.93
N GLY A 115 -16.16 14.42 6.21
CA GLY A 115 -15.91 14.10 4.81
C GLY A 115 -14.70 13.20 4.56
N VAL A 116 -14.18 12.52 5.60
CA VAL A 116 -13.05 11.59 5.49
C VAL A 116 -13.26 10.33 6.32
N GLN A 117 -12.55 9.27 5.96
CA GLN A 117 -12.41 8.07 6.76
C GLN A 117 -10.94 7.90 7.18
N MET A 118 -10.70 8.13 8.47
CA MET A 118 -9.39 7.93 9.10
C MET A 118 -9.04 6.44 9.20
N MET A 119 -7.80 6.12 9.46
CA MET A 119 -7.43 4.76 9.86
C MET A 119 -7.97 4.45 11.26
N LYS A 120 -8.42 3.21 11.48
CA LYS A 120 -8.69 2.71 12.82
C LYS A 120 -7.43 2.74 13.69
N PRO A 121 -7.55 2.89 15.02
CA PRO A 121 -6.42 2.82 15.93
C PRO A 121 -5.62 1.52 15.78
N MET A 122 -4.30 1.63 15.90
CA MET A 122 -3.35 0.53 15.79
C MET A 122 -2.54 0.41 17.10
N PRO A 123 -3.16 -0.07 18.20
CA PRO A 123 -2.51 -0.09 19.53
C PRO A 123 -1.25 -0.95 19.57
N ASP A 124 -1.16 -1.96 18.70
CA ASP A 124 -0.01 -2.88 18.60
C ASP A 124 0.96 -2.53 17.47
N LEU A 125 1.00 -1.27 17.03
CA LEU A 125 1.84 -0.86 15.90
C LEU A 125 3.31 -1.23 16.13
N GLY A 126 3.86 -0.95 17.30
CA GLY A 126 5.25 -1.26 17.63
C GLY A 126 5.58 -2.75 17.46
N ASN A 127 4.71 -3.66 17.93
CA ASN A 127 4.90 -5.10 17.75
C ASN A 127 4.78 -5.51 16.27
N THR A 128 3.87 -4.90 15.52
CA THR A 128 3.73 -5.13 14.08
C THR A 128 4.98 -4.72 13.32
N LEU A 129 5.57 -3.57 13.65
CA LEU A 129 6.81 -3.08 13.01
C LEU A 129 8.02 -3.93 13.38
N SER A 130 8.12 -4.40 14.64
CA SER A 130 9.15 -5.35 15.05
C SER A 130 9.07 -6.64 14.25
N SER A 131 7.88 -7.24 14.19
CA SER A 131 7.62 -8.44 13.39
C SER A 131 7.92 -8.23 11.90
N ALA A 132 7.59 -7.07 11.33
CA ALA A 132 7.92 -6.74 9.95
C ALA A 132 9.44 -6.76 9.71
N ASN A 133 10.23 -6.19 10.62
CA ASN A 133 11.69 -6.22 10.54
C ASN A 133 12.25 -7.64 10.64
N GLU A 134 11.75 -8.46 11.58
CA GLU A 134 12.14 -9.86 11.74
C GLU A 134 11.87 -10.70 10.48
N HIS A 135 10.82 -10.39 9.75
CA HIS A 135 10.47 -11.06 8.48
C HIS A 135 11.13 -10.43 7.24
N GLY A 136 12.00 -9.43 7.39
CA GLY A 136 12.70 -8.82 6.25
C GLY A 136 11.85 -7.92 5.36
N ILE A 137 10.80 -7.32 5.91
CA ILE A 137 9.97 -6.33 5.21
C ILE A 137 10.78 -5.03 5.00
N PHE A 138 10.65 -4.45 3.82
CA PHE A 138 11.28 -3.18 3.46
C PHE A 138 10.51 -1.98 3.99
N GLY A 139 9.20 -1.99 3.84
CA GLY A 139 8.35 -0.86 4.18
C GLY A 139 6.92 -1.27 4.45
N THR A 140 6.10 -0.29 4.76
CA THR A 140 4.69 -0.52 5.13
C THR A 140 3.75 0.28 4.24
N LYS A 141 2.48 -0.10 4.25
CA LYS A 141 1.40 0.63 3.56
C LYS A 141 0.22 0.79 4.50
N MET A 142 -0.39 1.96 4.48
CA MET A 142 -1.56 2.32 5.26
C MET A 142 -2.47 3.27 4.49
N ARG A 143 -3.81 3.11 4.62
CA ARG A 143 -4.79 3.80 3.81
C ARG A 143 -5.80 4.57 4.65
N SER A 144 -6.08 5.82 4.25
CA SER A 144 -7.23 6.62 4.63
C SER A 144 -7.99 7.05 3.38
N VAL A 145 -9.24 7.50 3.50
CA VAL A 145 -10.05 7.92 2.34
C VAL A 145 -10.62 9.32 2.58
N ILE A 146 -10.46 10.18 1.59
CA ILE A 146 -11.05 11.52 1.52
C ILE A 146 -12.29 11.41 0.61
N LYS A 147 -13.47 11.65 1.20
CA LYS A 147 -14.77 11.55 0.53
C LYS A 147 -15.28 12.87 0.01
N GLU A 148 -14.91 13.97 0.68
CA GLU A 148 -15.34 15.32 0.36
C GLU A 148 -14.17 16.31 0.52
N HIS A 149 -14.26 17.45 -0.15
CA HIS A 149 -13.34 18.56 0.04
C HIS A 149 -13.58 19.23 1.40
N SER A 150 -13.06 18.62 2.45
CA SER A 150 -13.08 19.16 3.81
C SER A 150 -11.65 19.49 4.24
N THR A 151 -11.35 20.77 4.41
CA THR A 151 -10.00 21.20 4.81
C THR A 151 -9.57 20.60 6.16
N ASN A 152 -10.47 20.56 7.15
CA ASN A 152 -10.18 19.93 8.43
C ASN A 152 -9.98 18.42 8.29
N GLY A 153 -10.87 17.74 7.57
CA GLY A 153 -10.78 16.30 7.38
C GLY A 153 -9.51 15.88 6.61
N ILE A 154 -9.15 16.58 5.55
CA ILE A 154 -7.92 16.33 4.78
C ILE A 154 -6.69 16.56 5.65
N HIS A 155 -6.66 17.66 6.41
CA HIS A 155 -5.57 17.94 7.34
C HIS A 155 -5.42 16.82 8.38
N ASP A 156 -6.52 16.34 8.98
CA ASP A 156 -6.51 15.27 9.97
C ASP A 156 -6.00 13.95 9.38
N VAL A 157 -6.41 13.60 8.15
CA VAL A 157 -5.92 12.43 7.42
C VAL A 157 -4.40 12.50 7.21
N VAL A 158 -3.89 13.61 6.68
CA VAL A 158 -2.46 13.78 6.42
C VAL A 158 -1.68 13.74 7.73
N LYS A 159 -2.15 14.45 8.76
CA LYS A 159 -1.53 14.46 10.09
C LYS A 159 -1.44 13.03 10.65
N GLN A 160 -2.55 12.26 10.69
CA GLN A 160 -2.53 10.89 11.19
C GLN A 160 -1.53 10.02 10.43
N GLN A 161 -1.52 10.10 9.10
CA GLN A 161 -0.63 9.27 8.29
C GLN A 161 0.84 9.62 8.50
N PHE A 162 1.19 10.89 8.63
CA PHE A 162 2.58 11.29 8.89
C PHE A 162 3.01 11.02 10.34
N GLU A 163 2.12 11.13 11.33
CA GLU A 163 2.41 10.71 12.72
C GLU A 163 2.74 9.20 12.77
N VAL A 164 1.91 8.34 12.19
CA VAL A 164 2.20 6.90 12.06
C VAL A 164 3.44 6.66 11.20
N GLY A 165 3.63 7.44 10.13
CA GLY A 165 4.81 7.41 9.28
C GLY A 165 6.10 7.67 10.05
N ALA A 166 6.09 8.58 11.02
CA ALA A 166 7.25 8.86 11.87
C ALA A 166 7.63 7.66 12.76
N GLU A 167 6.64 6.93 13.29
CA GLU A 167 6.89 5.69 14.04
C GLU A 167 7.51 4.61 13.13
N ILE A 168 7.00 4.46 11.91
CA ILE A 168 7.51 3.50 10.90
C ILE A 168 8.95 3.83 10.52
N LEU A 169 9.25 5.10 10.25
CA LEU A 169 10.62 5.58 9.96
C LEU A 169 11.55 5.33 11.15
N SER A 170 11.08 5.54 12.37
CA SER A 170 11.85 5.26 13.60
C SER A 170 12.16 3.79 13.78
N ALA A 171 11.32 2.89 13.25
CA ALA A 171 11.56 1.45 13.21
C ALA A 171 12.48 1.03 12.04
N GLY A 172 12.98 1.94 11.21
CA GLY A 172 13.87 1.66 10.08
C GLY A 172 13.14 1.04 8.87
N LEU A 173 11.85 1.32 8.72
CA LEU A 173 11.01 0.91 7.59
C LEU A 173 10.58 2.15 6.78
N VAL A 174 10.25 1.97 5.50
CA VAL A 174 9.78 3.04 4.63
C VAL A 174 8.24 3.03 4.58
N PRO A 175 7.56 4.09 5.03
CA PRO A 175 6.10 4.15 4.94
C PRO A 175 5.62 4.52 3.53
N ILE A 176 4.55 3.88 3.07
CA ILE A 176 3.71 4.36 1.98
C ILE A 176 2.53 5.10 2.60
N ILE A 177 2.49 6.39 2.41
CA ILE A 177 1.43 7.31 2.80
C ILE A 177 0.34 7.25 1.72
N GLU A 178 -0.87 6.78 2.05
CA GLU A 178 -1.97 6.58 1.09
C GLU A 178 -3.24 7.33 1.53
N PRO A 179 -3.28 8.66 1.40
CA PRO A 179 -4.50 9.47 1.57
C PRO A 179 -5.30 9.44 0.26
N GLU A 180 -6.06 8.37 0.05
CA GLU A 180 -6.86 8.18 -1.16
C GLU A 180 -7.96 9.24 -1.26
N VAL A 181 -8.03 9.97 -2.37
CA VAL A 181 -9.21 10.77 -2.71
C VAL A 181 -10.18 9.90 -3.47
N ASP A 182 -11.43 9.78 -2.97
CA ASP A 182 -12.48 9.01 -3.64
C ASP A 182 -12.74 9.58 -5.04
N ILE A 183 -12.81 8.71 -6.04
CA ILE A 183 -13.07 9.11 -7.42
C ILE A 183 -14.42 9.83 -7.59
N ASN A 184 -15.37 9.60 -6.67
CA ASN A 184 -16.67 10.23 -6.62
C ASN A 184 -16.72 11.46 -5.68
N CYS A 185 -15.57 11.95 -5.21
CA CYS A 185 -15.50 13.16 -4.38
C CYS A 185 -16.13 14.34 -5.14
N PRO A 186 -17.15 15.03 -4.60
CA PRO A 186 -17.90 16.06 -5.32
C PRO A 186 -17.04 17.23 -5.82
N ASP A 187 -16.01 17.62 -5.05
CA ASP A 187 -15.00 18.62 -5.43
C ASP A 187 -13.61 17.98 -5.36
N LYS A 188 -13.39 17.02 -6.24
CA LYS A 188 -12.13 16.25 -6.27
C LYS A 188 -10.93 17.13 -6.55
N THR A 189 -11.01 18.06 -7.49
CA THR A 189 -9.92 18.99 -7.82
C THR A 189 -9.53 19.87 -6.63
N GLY A 190 -10.50 20.42 -5.91
CA GLY A 190 -10.24 21.19 -4.70
C GLY A 190 -9.63 20.36 -3.59
N ALA A 191 -10.15 19.16 -3.36
CA ALA A 191 -9.63 18.22 -2.38
C ALA A 191 -8.17 17.82 -2.68
N GLU A 192 -7.86 17.52 -3.93
CA GLU A 192 -6.51 17.13 -4.39
C GLU A 192 -5.51 18.30 -4.27
N THR A 193 -5.94 19.52 -4.60
CA THR A 193 -5.11 20.71 -4.46
C THR A 193 -4.74 20.94 -3.01
N PHE A 194 -5.71 20.91 -2.10
CA PHE A 194 -5.47 21.09 -0.67
C PHE A 194 -4.66 19.93 -0.07
N LEU A 195 -4.96 18.69 -0.48
CA LEU A 195 -4.19 17.50 -0.09
C LEU A 195 -2.70 17.65 -0.45
N LYS A 196 -2.39 18.10 -1.67
CA LYS A 196 -1.01 18.36 -2.11
C LYS A 196 -0.30 19.34 -1.17
N GLU A 197 -0.97 20.44 -0.80
CA GLU A 197 -0.40 21.45 0.11
C GLU A 197 -0.09 20.85 1.49
N CYS A 198 -1.01 20.08 2.05
CA CYS A 198 -0.80 19.38 3.33
C CYS A 198 0.35 18.36 3.25
N ILE A 199 0.44 17.59 2.16
CA ILE A 199 1.53 16.62 1.95
C ILE A 199 2.87 17.33 1.88
N ILE A 200 3.01 18.41 1.08
CA ILE A 200 4.27 19.15 0.95
C ILE A 200 4.69 19.70 2.31
N SER A 201 3.79 20.33 3.06
CA SER A 201 4.09 20.81 4.40
C SER A 201 4.62 19.69 5.32
N SER A 202 3.99 18.52 5.28
CA SER A 202 4.41 17.39 6.11
C SER A 202 5.74 16.75 5.64
N LEU A 203 6.03 16.80 4.34
CA LEU A 203 7.33 16.38 3.81
C LEU A 203 8.45 17.32 4.24
N ASP A 204 8.20 18.63 4.28
CA ASP A 204 9.15 19.64 4.75
C ASP A 204 9.53 19.45 6.23
N ASP A 205 8.62 18.92 7.04
CA ASP A 205 8.84 18.62 8.46
C ASP A 205 9.69 17.34 8.70
N LEU A 206 9.89 16.51 7.69
CA LEU A 206 10.72 15.31 7.80
C LEU A 206 12.21 15.67 7.94
N ARG A 207 12.91 14.92 8.80
CA ARG A 207 14.35 15.10 9.02
C ARG A 207 15.16 14.67 7.80
N GLU A 208 16.39 15.17 7.74
CA GLU A 208 17.34 14.74 6.73
C GLU A 208 17.58 13.22 6.78
N GLY A 209 17.52 12.59 5.60
CA GLY A 209 17.64 11.12 5.46
C GLY A 209 16.35 10.33 5.67
N GLN A 210 15.29 10.97 6.17
CA GLN A 210 13.96 10.35 6.21
C GLN A 210 13.29 10.52 4.85
N GLU A 211 12.75 9.43 4.31
CA GLU A 211 12.03 9.42 3.03
C GLU A 211 10.79 8.55 3.15
N VAL A 212 9.74 8.98 2.49
CA VAL A 212 8.46 8.26 2.40
C VAL A 212 8.11 7.97 0.95
N MET A 213 7.26 7.00 0.73
CA MET A 213 6.57 6.83 -0.53
C MET A 213 5.16 7.39 -0.42
N LEU A 214 4.66 7.92 -1.52
CA LEU A 214 3.27 8.39 -1.61
C LEU A 214 2.51 7.50 -2.57
N LYS A 215 1.30 7.10 -2.19
CA LYS A 215 0.36 6.39 -3.06
C LYS A 215 -0.90 7.22 -3.19
N LEU A 216 -1.10 7.82 -4.35
CA LEU A 216 -2.09 8.86 -4.58
C LEU A 216 -3.09 8.45 -5.66
N THR A 217 -4.33 8.88 -5.53
CA THR A 217 -5.33 8.82 -6.59
C THR A 217 -4.82 9.64 -7.79
N LEU A 218 -5.06 9.16 -9.01
CA LEU A 218 -4.76 9.94 -10.21
C LEU A 218 -5.52 11.27 -10.16
N PRO A 219 -4.82 12.41 -10.25
CA PRO A 219 -5.45 13.71 -10.13
C PRO A 219 -6.23 14.07 -11.39
N GLU A 220 -7.22 14.96 -11.24
CA GLU A 220 -7.94 15.51 -12.39
C GLU A 220 -7.10 16.52 -13.16
N GLU A 221 -6.17 17.21 -12.50
CA GLU A 221 -5.25 18.15 -13.12
C GLU A 221 -3.91 17.48 -13.41
N ASP A 222 -3.50 17.48 -14.68
CA ASP A 222 -2.22 16.93 -15.11
C ASP A 222 -1.06 17.61 -14.39
N GLY A 223 -0.15 16.81 -13.84
CA GLY A 223 1.04 17.32 -13.17
C GLY A 223 0.82 17.89 -11.76
N LEU A 224 -0.39 17.82 -11.20
CA LEU A 224 -0.71 18.38 -9.87
C LEU A 224 0.30 17.98 -8.80
N TYR A 225 0.71 16.72 -8.76
CA TYR A 225 1.63 16.18 -7.75
C TYR A 225 3.12 16.27 -8.15
N GLN A 226 3.48 17.05 -9.18
CA GLN A 226 4.87 17.19 -9.64
C GLN A 226 5.80 17.65 -8.52
N ALA A 227 5.34 18.57 -7.66
CA ALA A 227 6.11 19.04 -6.51
C ALA A 227 6.36 17.93 -5.49
N CYS A 228 5.38 17.04 -5.28
CA CYS A 228 5.56 15.85 -4.40
C CYS A 228 6.58 14.87 -5.01
N VAL A 229 6.54 14.66 -6.33
CA VAL A 229 7.51 13.78 -7.02
C VAL A 229 8.93 14.33 -6.92
N ALA A 230 9.10 15.65 -7.05
CA ALA A 230 10.41 16.31 -6.99
C ALA A 230 10.92 16.54 -5.56
N HIS A 231 10.13 16.26 -4.54
CA HIS A 231 10.50 16.58 -3.16
C HIS A 231 11.62 15.66 -2.64
N PRO A 232 12.68 16.20 -2.00
CA PRO A 232 13.84 15.39 -1.57
C PRO A 232 13.53 14.36 -0.46
N ARG A 233 12.36 14.44 0.16
CA ARG A 233 11.88 13.44 1.15
C ARG A 233 10.93 12.41 0.55
N THR A 234 10.69 12.46 -0.75
CA THR A 234 9.86 11.50 -1.46
C THR A 234 10.73 10.49 -2.20
N LEU A 235 10.73 9.26 -1.74
CA LEU A 235 11.43 8.17 -2.41
C LEU A 235 10.76 7.83 -3.75
N ARG A 236 9.43 7.76 -3.77
CA ARG A 236 8.61 7.50 -4.96
C ARG A 236 7.15 7.92 -4.75
N VAL A 237 6.53 8.39 -5.82
CA VAL A 237 5.07 8.52 -5.91
C VAL A 237 4.55 7.41 -6.81
N VAL A 238 3.51 6.70 -6.37
CA VAL A 238 2.82 5.66 -7.15
C VAL A 238 1.35 6.03 -7.28
N ALA A 239 0.78 5.73 -8.45
CA ALA A 239 -0.64 5.94 -8.69
C ALA A 239 -1.47 4.80 -8.06
N LEU A 240 -2.62 5.15 -7.49
CA LEU A 240 -3.61 4.19 -7.06
C LEU A 240 -4.36 3.66 -8.31
N SER A 241 -4.30 2.35 -8.55
CA SER A 241 -5.10 1.73 -9.61
C SER A 241 -6.60 1.81 -9.26
N GLY A 242 -7.45 2.05 -10.27
CA GLY A 242 -8.87 2.27 -10.07
C GLY A 242 -9.23 3.68 -9.56
N GLY A 243 -8.25 4.54 -9.36
CA GLY A 243 -8.46 5.95 -8.99
C GLY A 243 -8.78 6.86 -10.17
N CYS A 244 -9.10 6.33 -11.35
CA CYS A 244 -9.48 7.10 -12.54
C CYS A 244 -10.75 6.53 -13.15
N LEU A 245 -11.74 7.39 -13.41
CA LEU A 245 -12.99 7.00 -14.06
C LEU A 245 -12.80 6.48 -15.49
N LEU A 246 -11.71 6.87 -16.16
CA LEU A 246 -11.35 6.42 -17.51
C LEU A 246 -10.69 5.03 -17.54
N TYR A 247 -10.21 4.55 -16.39
CA TYR A 247 -9.59 3.24 -16.23
C TYR A 247 -10.44 2.37 -15.30
N THR A 248 -11.74 2.37 -15.48
CA THR A 248 -12.57 1.37 -14.84
C THR A 248 -12.23 0.01 -15.43
N SER A 249 -11.71 -0.87 -14.62
CA SER A 249 -11.70 -2.33 -14.75
C SER A 249 -11.23 -2.98 -16.07
N ASP A 250 -11.41 -2.37 -17.22
CA ASP A 250 -11.14 -3.00 -18.52
C ASP A 250 -9.67 -3.46 -18.67
N ALA A 251 -8.71 -2.70 -18.14
CA ALA A 251 -7.31 -3.11 -18.18
C ALA A 251 -6.97 -4.29 -17.25
N ALA A 252 -7.82 -4.55 -16.25
CA ALA A 252 -7.67 -5.72 -15.37
C ALA A 252 -8.42 -6.94 -15.95
N ASP A 253 -9.51 -6.70 -16.67
CA ASP A 253 -10.33 -7.74 -17.29
C ASP A 253 -9.72 -8.24 -18.62
N ASP A 254 -9.04 -7.39 -19.40
CA ASP A 254 -8.34 -7.75 -20.64
C ASP A 254 -7.08 -8.62 -20.41
N GLN A 255 -6.60 -8.74 -19.17
CA GLN A 255 -5.46 -9.60 -18.84
C GLN A 255 -5.84 -11.00 -18.34
N LEU A 256 -7.13 -11.32 -18.28
CA LEU A 256 -7.66 -12.62 -17.88
C LEU A 256 -8.28 -13.40 -19.05
N GLY A 257 -8.12 -12.93 -20.28
CA GLY A 257 -8.47 -13.64 -21.52
C GLY A 257 -7.38 -14.58 -22.00
#